data_cdb078d5c7f1e6f0376a34ffada9a2ee
#
_entry.id   cdb078d5c7f1e6f0376a34ffada9a2ee
#
_cell.length_a   1.000
_cell.length_b   1.000
_cell.length_c   1.000
_cell.angle_alpha   90.00
_cell.angle_beta   90.00
_cell.angle_gamma   90.00
#
_symmetry.space_group_name_H-M   'P 1'
#
loop_
_entity.id
_entity.type
_entity.pdbx_description
1 polymer ?
#
loop_
_entity_poly.entity_id
_entity_poly.type
_entity_poly.pdbx_seq_one_letter_code
_entity_poly.pdbx_strand_id
1 'polypeptide(L)'
;MNEFAQSARSALDLIVHADAVLVRTVSLSLAVSGTACLFAAGLGLFGGAWLAVARFPGLRAVLLLLNTLLALPSVVVGLAVYLLLSRSGPLGSWGILFTPTARVIAQTILVLPVVAALARQVVADGLRDGGDPLQSLGAGPLLAALLMLLHLSLIHI
;
A
#
# COMPACT_ATOMS: atom_id res chain seq x y z
N MET A 1 -35.03 -14.35 16.51
CA MET A 1 -35.08 -13.68 15.18
C MET A 1 -35.28 -12.16 15.27
N ASN A 2 -35.77 -11.65 16.40
CA ASN A 2 -36.07 -10.19 16.53
C ASN A 2 -34.82 -9.32 16.76
N GLU A 3 -33.76 -9.84 17.38
CA GLU A 3 -32.54 -9.07 17.65
C GLU A 3 -31.81 -8.65 16.38
N PHE A 4 -31.74 -9.54 15.39
CA PHE A 4 -31.09 -9.23 14.11
C PHE A 4 -31.85 -8.14 13.34
N ALA A 5 -33.19 -8.25 13.32
CA ALA A 5 -34.04 -7.23 12.67
C ALA A 5 -33.99 -5.88 13.40
N GLN A 6 -33.86 -5.90 14.73
CA GLN A 6 -33.74 -4.69 15.53
C GLN A 6 -32.38 -4.01 15.32
N SER A 7 -31.30 -4.81 15.30
CA SER A 7 -29.94 -4.31 14.99
C SER A 7 -29.84 -3.72 13.59
N ALA A 8 -30.48 -4.36 12.60
CA ALA A 8 -30.53 -3.85 11.23
C ALA A 8 -31.28 -2.51 11.12
N ARG A 9 -32.41 -2.39 11.83
CA ARG A 9 -33.16 -1.12 11.88
C ARG A 9 -32.36 0.00 12.54
N SER A 10 -31.70 -0.28 13.68
CA SER A 10 -30.85 0.69 14.36
C SER A 10 -29.67 1.13 13.47
N ALA A 11 -29.06 0.20 12.73
CA ALA A 11 -27.99 0.53 11.79
C ALA A 11 -28.48 1.42 10.65
N LEU A 12 -29.66 1.14 10.09
CA LEU A 12 -30.28 1.97 9.05
C LEU A 12 -30.63 3.36 9.59
N ASP A 13 -31.15 3.44 10.80
CA ASP A 13 -31.49 4.70 11.46
C ASP A 13 -30.24 5.60 11.65
N LEU A 14 -29.14 5.04 12.13
CA LEU A 14 -27.85 5.74 12.26
C LEU A 14 -27.32 6.25 10.92
N ILE A 15 -27.52 5.49 9.84
CA ILE A 15 -27.09 5.87 8.49
C ILE A 15 -27.97 6.99 7.94
N VAL A 16 -29.30 6.85 8.05
CA VAL A 16 -30.27 7.82 7.51
C VAL A 16 -30.18 9.17 8.23
N HIS A 17 -29.98 9.17 9.55
CA HIS A 17 -29.83 10.39 10.35
C HIS A 17 -28.41 10.94 10.38
N ALA A 18 -27.47 10.31 9.64
CA ALA A 18 -26.06 10.73 9.57
C ALA A 18 -25.47 11.02 10.96
N ASP A 19 -25.60 10.05 11.88
CA ASP A 19 -25.13 10.20 13.26
C ASP A 19 -23.70 10.72 13.30
N ALA A 20 -23.45 11.76 14.12
CA ALA A 20 -22.18 12.47 14.17
C ALA A 20 -21.00 11.54 14.53
N VAL A 21 -21.22 10.53 15.36
CA VAL A 21 -20.19 9.55 15.75
C VAL A 21 -19.89 8.62 14.58
N LEU A 22 -20.92 8.17 13.86
CA LEU A 22 -20.78 7.34 12.67
C LEU A 22 -20.00 8.10 11.58
N VAL A 23 -20.43 9.32 11.24
CA VAL A 23 -19.76 10.15 10.22
C VAL A 23 -18.29 10.40 10.57
N ARG A 24 -18.00 10.74 11.82
CA ARG A 24 -16.62 10.94 12.29
C ARG A 24 -15.78 9.66 12.17
N THR A 25 -16.34 8.53 12.55
CA THR A 25 -15.62 7.24 12.48
C THR A 25 -15.33 6.84 11.04
N VAL A 26 -16.30 6.98 10.15
CA VAL A 26 -16.16 6.69 8.72
C VAL A 26 -15.13 7.64 8.08
N SER A 27 -15.25 8.96 8.33
CA SER A 27 -14.30 9.93 7.78
C SER A 27 -12.87 9.70 8.27
N LEU A 28 -12.70 9.38 9.55
CA LEU A 28 -11.38 9.02 10.09
C LEU A 28 -10.83 7.76 9.43
N SER A 29 -11.66 6.73 9.24
CA SER A 29 -11.24 5.48 8.59
C SER A 29 -10.84 5.71 7.13
N LEU A 30 -11.62 6.51 6.40
CA LEU A 30 -11.29 6.88 5.01
C LEU A 30 -10.03 7.73 4.93
N ALA A 31 -9.85 8.69 5.84
CA ALA A 31 -8.63 9.51 5.89
C ALA A 31 -7.38 8.66 6.18
N VAL A 32 -7.46 7.76 7.15
CA VAL A 32 -6.36 6.83 7.49
C VAL A 32 -6.03 5.92 6.30
N SER A 33 -7.04 5.29 5.71
CA SER A 33 -6.82 4.38 4.57
C SER A 33 -6.35 5.12 3.32
N GLY A 34 -6.92 6.28 3.03
CA GLY A 34 -6.52 7.12 1.90
C GLY A 34 -5.07 7.59 2.02
N THR A 35 -4.66 8.08 3.19
CA THR A 35 -3.28 8.51 3.43
C THR A 35 -2.31 7.33 3.34
N ALA A 36 -2.63 6.18 3.93
CA ALA A 36 -1.81 4.98 3.83
C ALA A 36 -1.66 4.49 2.38
N CYS A 37 -2.75 4.50 1.60
CA CYS A 37 -2.72 4.15 0.18
C CYS A 37 -1.87 5.13 -0.64
N LEU A 38 -1.93 6.43 -0.38
CA LEU A 38 -1.11 7.42 -1.07
C LEU A 38 0.38 7.20 -0.81
N PHE A 39 0.77 6.97 0.45
CA PHE A 39 2.16 6.66 0.79
C PHE A 39 2.62 5.33 0.18
N ALA A 40 1.80 4.28 0.29
CA ALA A 40 2.12 2.98 -0.28
C ALA A 40 2.19 3.03 -1.81
N ALA A 41 1.29 3.77 -2.48
CA ALA A 41 1.32 3.96 -3.92
C ALA A 41 2.57 4.74 -4.36
N GLY A 42 2.86 5.89 -3.75
CA GLY A 42 4.03 6.68 -4.11
C GLY A 42 5.34 5.90 -3.95
N LEU A 43 5.56 5.33 -2.76
CA LEU A 43 6.78 4.56 -2.46
C LEU A 43 6.82 3.22 -3.23
N GLY A 44 5.68 2.54 -3.34
CA GLY A 44 5.58 1.24 -4.00
C GLY A 44 5.74 1.33 -5.51
N LEU A 45 5.09 2.29 -6.17
CA LEU A 45 5.24 2.49 -7.62
C LEU A 45 6.68 2.87 -7.98
N PHE A 46 7.25 3.85 -7.28
CA PHE A 46 8.62 4.26 -7.53
C PHE A 46 9.62 3.14 -7.21
N GLY A 47 9.51 2.51 -6.04
CA GLY A 47 10.37 1.40 -5.63
C GLY A 47 10.24 0.18 -6.52
N GLY A 48 9.03 -0.19 -6.92
CA GLY A 48 8.75 -1.29 -7.85
C GLY A 48 9.33 -1.04 -9.25
N ALA A 49 9.10 0.16 -9.80
CA ALA A 49 9.67 0.56 -11.09
C ALA A 49 11.21 0.55 -11.05
N TRP A 50 11.80 1.06 -9.98
CA TRP A 50 13.24 1.02 -9.80
C TRP A 50 13.78 -0.41 -9.71
N LEU A 51 13.12 -1.29 -8.95
CA LEU A 51 13.49 -2.70 -8.83
C LEU A 51 13.37 -3.47 -10.16
N ALA A 52 12.51 -3.03 -11.08
CA ALA A 52 12.38 -3.66 -12.40
C ALA A 52 13.60 -3.43 -13.29
N VAL A 53 14.24 -2.26 -13.17
CA VAL A 53 15.40 -1.87 -13.99
C VAL A 53 16.74 -2.01 -13.26
N ALA A 54 16.70 -2.18 -11.93
CA ALA A 54 17.89 -2.26 -11.09
C ALA A 54 18.71 -3.53 -11.39
N ARG A 55 20.04 -3.37 -11.41
CA ARG A 55 21.00 -4.46 -11.58
C ARG A 55 22.08 -4.34 -10.52
N PHE A 56 21.90 -5.01 -9.38
CA PHE A 56 22.88 -5.01 -8.30
C PHE A 56 23.00 -6.41 -7.67
N PRO A 57 24.18 -6.76 -7.10
CA PRO A 57 24.32 -7.99 -6.36
C PRO A 57 23.38 -7.97 -5.15
N GLY A 58 22.54 -9.02 -4.99
CA GLY A 58 21.52 -9.07 -3.92
C GLY A 58 20.09 -8.74 -4.37
N LEU A 59 19.84 -8.32 -5.61
CA LEU A 59 18.50 -8.08 -6.13
C LEU A 59 17.56 -9.27 -5.89
N ARG A 60 18.08 -10.51 -6.09
CA ARG A 60 17.30 -11.74 -5.84
C ARG A 60 16.82 -11.84 -4.38
N ALA A 61 17.67 -11.47 -3.43
CA ALA A 61 17.31 -11.49 -2.01
C ALA A 61 16.23 -10.45 -1.70
N VAL A 62 16.31 -9.25 -2.27
CA VAL A 62 15.28 -8.22 -2.13
C VAL A 62 13.94 -8.68 -2.72
N LEU A 63 13.96 -9.34 -3.88
CA LEU A 63 12.75 -9.88 -4.49
C LEU A 63 12.15 -11.04 -3.70
N LEU A 64 12.99 -11.91 -3.13
CA LEU A 64 12.53 -12.96 -2.22
C LEU A 64 11.89 -12.36 -0.97
N LEU A 65 12.52 -11.34 -0.37
CA LEU A 65 11.96 -10.62 0.78
C LEU A 65 10.62 -9.99 0.42
N LEU A 66 10.51 -9.31 -0.71
CA LEU A 66 9.27 -8.71 -1.18
C LEU A 66 8.15 -9.76 -1.31
N ASN A 67 8.45 -10.90 -1.94
CA ASN A 67 7.50 -12.01 -2.09
C ASN A 67 7.12 -12.64 -0.74
N THR A 68 8.06 -12.73 0.19
CA THR A 68 7.80 -13.21 1.55
C THR A 68 6.86 -12.27 2.30
N LEU A 69 7.06 -10.95 2.15
CA LEU A 69 6.19 -9.93 2.75
C LEU A 69 4.75 -10.00 2.22
N LEU A 70 4.56 -10.38 0.94
CA LEU A 70 3.22 -10.62 0.37
C LEU A 70 2.49 -11.81 1.03
N ALA A 71 3.23 -12.80 1.50
CA ALA A 71 2.67 -13.99 2.14
C ALA A 71 2.39 -13.79 3.65
N LEU A 72 2.86 -12.67 4.25
CA LEU A 72 2.66 -12.42 5.68
C LEU A 72 1.19 -12.13 6.01
N PRO A 73 0.61 -12.80 7.01
CA PRO A 73 -0.71 -12.46 7.52
C PRO A 73 -0.74 -11.03 8.06
N SER A 74 -1.79 -10.28 7.77
CA SER A 74 -1.96 -8.90 8.24
C SER A 74 -1.88 -8.75 9.76
N VAL A 75 -2.32 -9.78 10.50
CA VAL A 75 -2.24 -9.83 11.96
C VAL A 75 -0.79 -9.82 12.44
N VAL A 76 0.11 -10.54 11.76
CA VAL A 76 1.54 -10.57 12.10
C VAL A 76 2.17 -9.20 11.89
N VAL A 77 1.85 -8.53 10.78
CA VAL A 77 2.31 -7.15 10.51
C VAL A 77 1.80 -6.19 11.58
N GLY A 78 0.50 -6.28 11.91
CA GLY A 78 -0.09 -5.46 12.97
C GLY A 78 0.56 -5.68 14.33
N LEU A 79 0.83 -6.93 14.70
CA LEU A 79 1.52 -7.27 15.95
C LEU A 79 2.98 -6.75 15.96
N ALA A 80 3.69 -6.89 14.85
CA ALA A 80 5.06 -6.37 14.72
C ALA A 80 5.10 -4.85 14.90
N VAL A 81 4.21 -4.12 14.24
CA VAL A 81 4.10 -2.65 14.39
C VAL A 81 3.71 -2.28 15.82
N TYR A 82 2.78 -3.02 16.44
CA TYR A 82 2.41 -2.83 17.84
C TYR A 82 3.62 -2.99 18.76
N LEU A 83 4.40 -4.06 18.62
CA LEU A 83 5.59 -4.31 19.45
C LEU A 83 6.67 -3.23 19.23
N LEU A 84 6.88 -2.77 18.00
CA LEU A 84 7.83 -1.70 17.69
C LEU A 84 7.44 -0.37 18.32
N LEU A 85 6.14 -0.02 18.33
CA LEU A 85 5.62 1.25 18.84
C LEU A 85 5.22 1.19 20.31
N SER A 86 5.24 0.01 20.94
CA SER A 86 4.91 -0.15 22.35
C SER A 86 5.96 0.54 23.23
N ARG A 87 5.59 0.89 24.47
CA ARG A 87 6.50 1.58 25.41
C ARG A 87 7.81 0.83 25.69
N SER A 88 7.79 -0.49 25.56
CA SER A 88 8.96 -1.36 25.68
C SER A 88 9.68 -1.57 24.34
N GLY A 89 9.14 -1.09 23.25
CA GLY A 89 9.71 -1.24 21.91
C GLY A 89 10.69 -0.12 21.54
N PRO A 90 11.47 -0.30 20.47
CA PRO A 90 12.50 0.66 20.05
C PRO A 90 11.95 2.04 19.64
N LEU A 91 10.70 2.13 19.20
CA LEU A 91 10.03 3.36 18.79
C LEU A 91 8.99 3.83 19.82
N GLY A 92 9.00 3.27 21.02
CA GLY A 92 8.05 3.59 22.09
C GLY A 92 8.13 5.05 22.56
N SER A 93 9.29 5.69 22.42
CA SER A 93 9.49 7.11 22.74
C SER A 93 8.63 8.07 21.89
N TRP A 94 8.14 7.63 20.74
CA TRP A 94 7.26 8.46 19.88
C TRP A 94 5.86 8.63 20.45
N GLY A 95 5.40 7.75 21.34
CA GLY A 95 4.10 7.87 22.00
C GLY A 95 2.88 7.79 21.06
N ILE A 96 3.05 7.29 19.83
CA ILE A 96 2.01 7.28 18.80
C ILE A 96 1.15 6.01 18.79
N LEU A 97 1.43 5.07 19.69
CA LEU A 97 0.64 3.85 19.81
C LEU A 97 -0.85 4.20 20.07
N PHE A 98 -1.76 3.51 19.41
CA PHE A 98 -3.21 3.74 19.41
C PHE A 98 -3.68 5.04 18.74
N THR A 99 -2.80 5.78 18.07
CA THR A 99 -3.17 6.96 17.29
C THR A 99 -3.53 6.59 15.84
N PRO A 100 -4.25 7.48 15.09
CA PRO A 100 -4.44 7.31 13.65
C PRO A 100 -3.13 7.17 12.87
N THR A 101 -2.06 7.84 13.32
CA THR A 101 -0.72 7.77 12.72
C THR A 101 -0.15 6.34 12.76
N ALA A 102 -0.27 5.64 13.89
CA ALA A 102 0.17 4.24 13.98
C ALA A 102 -0.58 3.33 12.99
N ARG A 103 -1.88 3.60 12.79
CA ARG A 103 -2.69 2.85 11.80
C ARG A 103 -2.23 3.12 10.37
N VAL A 104 -1.93 4.39 10.03
CA VAL A 104 -1.38 4.75 8.71
C VAL A 104 -0.07 4.02 8.47
N ILE A 105 0.84 4.00 9.44
CA ILE A 105 2.12 3.28 9.33
C ILE A 105 1.89 1.78 9.09
N ALA A 106 1.04 1.14 9.90
CA ALA A 106 0.76 -0.28 9.78
C ALA A 106 0.16 -0.64 8.42
N GLN A 107 -0.82 0.14 7.95
CA GLN A 107 -1.45 -0.06 6.65
C GLN A 107 -0.49 0.21 5.49
N THR A 108 0.36 1.23 5.59
CA THR A 108 1.39 1.51 4.58
C THR A 108 2.37 0.35 4.46
N ILE A 109 2.87 -0.19 5.58
CA ILE A 109 3.78 -1.35 5.60
C ILE A 109 3.12 -2.58 4.96
N LEU A 110 1.82 -2.76 5.16
CA LEU A 110 1.06 -3.89 4.61
C LEU A 110 0.84 -3.76 3.10
N VAL A 111 0.47 -2.58 2.63
CA VAL A 111 0.09 -2.34 1.22
C VAL A 111 1.31 -2.13 0.32
N LEU A 112 2.38 -1.54 0.86
CA LEU A 112 3.59 -1.20 0.11
C LEU A 112 4.20 -2.36 -0.68
N PRO A 113 4.41 -3.58 -0.11
CA PRO A 113 4.98 -4.69 -0.86
C PRO A 113 4.07 -5.16 -2.01
N VAL A 114 2.74 -5.05 -1.85
CA VAL A 114 1.78 -5.40 -2.89
C VAL A 114 1.93 -4.45 -4.08
N VAL A 115 1.91 -3.14 -3.83
CA VAL A 115 2.06 -2.12 -4.87
C VAL A 115 3.42 -2.22 -5.54
N ALA A 116 4.51 -2.41 -4.76
CA ALA A 116 5.86 -2.52 -5.31
C ALA A 116 6.03 -3.78 -6.19
N ALA A 117 5.46 -4.92 -5.79
CA ALA A 117 5.52 -6.15 -6.57
C ALA A 117 4.76 -6.02 -7.89
N LEU A 118 3.54 -5.47 -7.86
CA LEU A 118 2.73 -5.24 -9.06
C LEU A 118 3.39 -4.23 -10.00
N ALA A 119 3.86 -3.10 -9.47
CA ALA A 119 4.55 -2.09 -10.25
C ALA A 119 5.80 -2.67 -10.94
N ARG A 120 6.59 -3.45 -10.19
CA ARG A 120 7.75 -4.12 -10.75
C ARG A 120 7.38 -5.08 -11.88
N GLN A 121 6.32 -5.89 -11.69
CA GLN A 121 5.88 -6.85 -12.71
C GLN A 121 5.43 -6.13 -13.98
N VAL A 122 4.56 -5.13 -13.86
CA VAL A 122 4.06 -4.33 -14.97
C VAL A 122 5.19 -3.69 -15.78
N VAL A 123 6.18 -3.09 -15.09
CA VAL A 123 7.34 -2.49 -15.74
C VAL A 123 8.23 -3.55 -16.41
N ALA A 124 8.49 -4.67 -15.73
CA ALA A 124 9.34 -5.73 -16.27
C ALA A 124 8.73 -6.37 -17.53
N ASP A 125 7.42 -6.58 -17.54
CA ASP A 125 6.69 -7.12 -18.69
C ASP A 125 6.63 -6.09 -19.82
N GLY A 126 6.29 -4.84 -19.53
CA GLY A 126 6.29 -3.76 -20.52
C GLY A 126 7.66 -3.52 -21.18
N LEU A 127 8.75 -3.66 -20.43
CA LEU A 127 10.11 -3.56 -20.98
C LEU A 127 10.49 -4.77 -21.86
N ARG A 128 9.93 -5.94 -21.60
CA ARG A 128 10.13 -7.11 -22.47
C ARG A 128 9.39 -6.98 -23.79
N ASP A 129 8.18 -6.43 -23.76
CA ASP A 129 7.30 -6.39 -24.93
C ASP A 129 7.53 -5.13 -25.79
N GLY A 130 7.98 -4.02 -25.21
CA GLY A 130 8.09 -2.72 -25.88
C GLY A 130 9.32 -1.86 -25.48
N GLY A 131 10.32 -2.43 -24.81
CA GLY A 131 11.47 -1.68 -24.33
C GLY A 131 12.43 -1.18 -25.41
N ASP A 132 12.56 -1.92 -26.52
CA ASP A 132 13.47 -1.62 -27.61
C ASP A 132 13.17 -0.27 -28.31
N PRO A 133 11.91 0.09 -28.64
CA PRO A 133 11.59 1.38 -29.24
C PRO A 133 11.90 2.57 -28.33
N LEU A 134 11.67 2.46 -27.01
CA LEU A 134 11.92 3.57 -26.08
C LEU A 134 13.40 3.79 -25.82
N GLN A 135 14.20 2.72 -25.79
CA GLN A 135 15.65 2.82 -25.67
C GLN A 135 16.29 3.39 -26.93
N SER A 136 15.79 3.07 -28.12
CA SER A 136 16.26 3.64 -29.38
C SER A 136 15.96 5.14 -29.51
N LEU A 137 14.95 5.66 -28.81
CA LEU A 137 14.64 7.09 -28.69
C LEU A 137 15.47 7.81 -27.61
N GLY A 138 16.43 7.12 -26.96
CA GLY A 138 17.34 7.71 -25.98
C GLY A 138 16.76 7.82 -24.56
N ALA A 139 15.62 7.19 -24.29
CA ALA A 139 15.06 7.17 -22.94
C ALA A 139 15.93 6.34 -22.00
N GLY A 140 16.36 6.92 -20.88
CA GLY A 140 17.01 6.18 -19.82
C GLY A 140 16.09 5.09 -19.21
N PRO A 141 16.65 4.02 -18.64
CA PRO A 141 15.86 2.85 -18.17
C PRO A 141 14.79 3.23 -17.13
N LEU A 142 15.06 4.19 -16.26
CA LEU A 142 14.09 4.65 -15.27
C LEU A 142 12.98 5.49 -15.90
N LEU A 143 13.31 6.34 -16.88
CA LEU A 143 12.32 7.13 -17.60
C LEU A 143 11.42 6.22 -18.45
N ALA A 144 11.96 5.24 -19.12
CA ALA A 144 11.20 4.22 -19.85
C ALA A 144 10.25 3.45 -18.91
N ALA A 145 10.72 3.05 -17.73
CA ALA A 145 9.90 2.39 -16.71
C ALA A 145 8.72 3.25 -16.23
N LEU A 146 8.95 4.54 -15.96
CA LEU A 146 7.92 5.49 -15.54
C LEU A 146 6.90 5.77 -16.66
N LEU A 147 7.37 5.93 -17.90
CA LEU A 147 6.51 6.11 -19.07
C LEU A 147 5.63 4.87 -19.31
N MET A 148 6.17 3.66 -19.14
CA MET A 148 5.40 2.42 -19.23
C MET A 148 4.33 2.32 -18.15
N LEU A 149 4.63 2.70 -16.89
CA LEU A 149 3.62 2.75 -15.83
C LEU A 149 2.48 3.71 -16.17
N LEU A 150 2.81 4.90 -16.66
CA LEU A 150 1.82 5.91 -17.06
C LEU A 150 0.98 5.44 -18.26
N HIS A 151 1.63 4.88 -19.27
CA HIS A 151 0.95 4.42 -20.48
C HIS A 151 -0.02 3.27 -20.21
N LEU A 152 0.43 2.26 -19.45
CA LEU A 152 -0.41 1.11 -19.06
C LEU A 152 -1.54 1.52 -18.11
N SER A 153 -1.30 2.48 -17.20
CA SER A 153 -2.33 3.04 -16.32
C SER A 153 -3.43 3.77 -17.10
N LEU A 154 -3.10 4.41 -18.25
CA LEU A 154 -4.06 5.13 -19.07
C LEU A 154 -4.85 4.23 -20.04
N ILE A 155 -4.29 3.08 -20.43
CA ILE A 155 -4.94 2.15 -21.39
C ILE A 155 -5.92 1.21 -20.67
N HIS A 156 -5.72 0.95 -19.38
CA HIS A 156 -6.59 0.04 -18.60
C HIS A 156 -7.69 0.74 -17.79
N ILE A 157 -7.88 2.06 -17.94
CA ILE A 157 -9.06 2.80 -17.48
C ILE A 157 -10.01 3.03 -18.65
#